data_83ede679ebd5c10418a522701351b3a3
#
_entry.id   83ede679ebd5c10418a522701351b3a3
#
_cell.length_a   1.000
_cell.length_b   1.000
_cell.length_c   1.000
_cell.angle_alpha   90.00
_cell.angle_beta   90.00
_cell.angle_gamma   90.00
#
_symmetry.space_group_name_H-M   'P 1'
#
loop_
_entity.id
_entity.type
_entity.pdbx_description
1 polymer ?
#
loop_
_entity_poly.entity_id
_entity_poly.type
_entity_poly.pdbx_seq_one_letter_code
_entity_poly.pdbx_strand_id
1 'polypeptide(L)'
;MTITHQPAPLSCSASAAKPYNDYSTWIRQQFQFRVQKISVDAGFSCPNRDGHISTGGCTFCDNRTFSPQYCGHGKSIRQQISEGKAFFARKYPDMKYLAYFQAYSNTYAPIDVLRRRYEEALETEDVVGLVIGTRPDAIDEEILNYLAELNRQTFLIVEYGVESANNDTLRRVNRGHTFECSQRAFTMTRERGIRTGGHIIIGLPGEDEAETLREAPLISALDIDLLKIHQMQIIPVWLPNTPSSLSSYIRPTSIYAW
;
A
#
# COMPACT_ATOMS: atom_id res chain seq x y z
N MET A 1 -16.08 -19.62 32.13
CA MET A 1 -17.29 -19.77 31.29
C MET A 1 -16.93 -19.37 29.88
N THR A 2 -16.76 -20.37 29.03
CA THR A 2 -16.35 -20.18 27.62
C THR A 2 -17.62 -20.01 26.80
N ILE A 3 -17.84 -18.81 26.25
CA ILE A 3 -19.01 -18.54 25.39
C ILE A 3 -18.60 -18.86 23.96
N THR A 4 -19.01 -20.03 23.48
CA THR A 4 -18.91 -20.41 22.06
C THR A 4 -20.12 -19.81 21.32
N HIS A 5 -19.91 -18.74 20.55
CA HIS A 5 -20.90 -18.26 19.58
C HIS A 5 -20.69 -18.94 18.24
N GLN A 6 -21.62 -19.82 17.85
CA GLN A 6 -21.76 -20.27 16.47
C GLN A 6 -22.34 -19.12 15.63
N PRO A 7 -21.80 -18.80 14.43
CA PRO A 7 -22.37 -17.82 13.55
C PRO A 7 -23.63 -18.39 12.86
N ALA A 8 -24.69 -17.59 12.83
CA ALA A 8 -25.90 -17.89 12.07
C ALA A 8 -25.59 -17.84 10.55
N PRO A 9 -26.23 -18.70 9.72
CA PRO A 9 -26.01 -18.69 8.28
C PRO A 9 -26.61 -17.44 7.65
N LEU A 10 -25.75 -16.61 7.05
CA LEU A 10 -26.18 -15.51 6.20
C LEU A 10 -26.78 -16.07 4.91
N SER A 11 -28.07 -15.84 4.67
CA SER A 11 -28.73 -16.14 3.41
C SER A 11 -28.13 -15.29 2.29
N CYS A 12 -27.31 -15.88 1.46
CA CYS A 12 -26.74 -15.24 0.28
C CYS A 12 -27.75 -15.36 -0.88
N SER A 13 -28.37 -14.25 -1.28
CA SER A 13 -29.02 -14.16 -2.60
C SER A 13 -27.94 -14.38 -3.65
N ALA A 14 -28.18 -15.29 -4.60
CA ALA A 14 -27.24 -15.65 -5.66
C ALA A 14 -27.02 -14.47 -6.62
N SER A 15 -26.13 -13.56 -6.26
CA SER A 15 -25.44 -12.66 -7.17
C SER A 15 -24.46 -13.49 -7.97
N ALA A 16 -24.40 -13.33 -9.29
CA ALA A 16 -23.44 -14.00 -10.16
C ALA A 16 -22.04 -13.91 -9.52
N ALA A 17 -21.42 -15.07 -9.23
CA ALA A 17 -20.15 -15.13 -8.54
C ALA A 17 -19.11 -14.33 -9.33
N LYS A 18 -18.51 -13.31 -8.71
CA LYS A 18 -17.41 -12.56 -9.33
C LYS A 18 -16.27 -13.53 -9.63
N PRO A 19 -15.60 -13.39 -10.79
CA PRO A 19 -14.47 -14.25 -11.14
C PRO A 19 -13.21 -14.01 -10.28
N TYR A 20 -13.27 -13.11 -9.33
CA TYR A 20 -12.19 -12.74 -8.42
C TYR A 20 -12.71 -12.47 -7.01
N ASN A 21 -11.84 -12.65 -6.02
CA ASN A 21 -12.11 -12.28 -4.63
C ASN A 21 -11.70 -10.82 -4.42
N ASP A 22 -12.69 -9.93 -4.25
CA ASP A 22 -12.39 -8.51 -4.00
C ASP A 22 -11.97 -8.24 -2.55
N TYR A 23 -11.26 -7.13 -2.36
CA TYR A 23 -10.78 -6.71 -1.04
C TYR A 23 -11.91 -6.59 0.00
N SER A 24 -13.08 -6.10 -0.39
CA SER A 24 -14.21 -5.94 0.52
C SER A 24 -14.75 -7.28 1.04
N THR A 25 -14.73 -8.31 0.20
CA THR A 25 -15.10 -9.68 0.58
C THR A 25 -14.04 -10.29 1.47
N TRP A 26 -12.77 -10.16 1.08
CA TRP A 26 -11.65 -10.69 1.82
C TRP A 26 -11.51 -10.08 3.23
N ILE A 27 -11.61 -8.75 3.38
CA ILE A 27 -11.46 -8.08 4.68
C ILE A 27 -12.59 -8.43 5.64
N ARG A 28 -13.82 -8.68 5.16
CA ARG A 28 -14.94 -9.16 5.98
C ARG A 28 -14.74 -10.56 6.53
N GLN A 29 -13.89 -11.36 5.90
CA GLN A 29 -13.52 -12.68 6.41
C GLN A 29 -12.47 -12.60 7.52
N GLN A 30 -11.71 -11.49 7.59
CA GLN A 30 -10.68 -11.28 8.61
C GLN A 30 -11.26 -10.69 9.90
N PHE A 31 -12.38 -9.97 9.85
CA PHE A 31 -12.97 -9.26 10.98
C PHE A 31 -14.48 -9.46 11.06
N GLN A 32 -14.99 -9.57 12.30
CA GLN A 32 -16.43 -9.67 12.55
C GLN A 32 -17.16 -8.31 12.52
N PHE A 33 -16.41 -7.22 12.33
CA PHE A 33 -16.89 -5.85 12.26
C PHE A 33 -16.38 -5.19 10.97
N ARG A 34 -16.97 -4.06 10.62
CA ARG A 34 -16.53 -3.29 9.46
C ARG A 34 -15.19 -2.64 9.73
N VAL A 35 -14.27 -2.75 8.77
CA VAL A 35 -12.94 -2.16 8.83
C VAL A 35 -12.70 -1.25 7.63
N GLN A 36 -12.11 -0.08 7.89
CA GLN A 36 -11.72 0.91 6.89
C GLN A 36 -10.24 1.24 7.02
N LYS A 37 -9.52 1.36 5.90
CA LYS A 37 -8.16 1.91 5.88
C LYS A 37 -8.23 3.43 6.07
N ILE A 38 -7.44 3.99 7.00
CA ILE A 38 -7.18 5.42 7.14
C ILE A 38 -5.73 5.68 6.73
N SER A 39 -5.54 6.47 5.68
CA SER A 39 -4.20 6.84 5.21
C SER A 39 -3.48 7.70 6.25
N VAL A 40 -2.19 7.45 6.44
CA VAL A 40 -1.30 8.15 7.36
C VAL A 40 -0.02 8.53 6.62
N ASP A 41 0.40 9.77 6.76
CA ASP A 41 1.71 10.26 6.39
C ASP A 41 2.58 10.37 7.65
N ALA A 42 3.54 9.46 7.79
CA ALA A 42 4.43 9.41 8.95
C ALA A 42 5.70 10.25 8.80
N GLY A 43 5.83 10.99 7.69
CA GLY A 43 6.98 11.85 7.41
C GLY A 43 8.22 11.08 6.96
N PHE A 44 8.08 9.84 6.50
CA PHE A 44 9.20 9.08 5.95
C PHE A 44 9.65 9.62 4.60
N SER A 45 10.89 9.31 4.22
CA SER A 45 11.46 9.61 2.92
C SER A 45 11.38 8.40 1.97
N CYS A 46 12.04 8.52 0.84
CA CYS A 46 12.21 7.44 -0.13
C CYS A 46 13.67 7.43 -0.61
N PRO A 47 14.37 6.30 -0.52
CA PRO A 47 15.79 6.21 -0.92
C PRO A 47 16.02 6.53 -2.40
N ASN A 48 14.96 6.49 -3.21
CA ASN A 48 14.99 6.88 -4.62
C ASN A 48 14.80 8.40 -4.84
N ARG A 49 14.68 9.19 -3.77
CA ARG A 49 14.46 10.65 -3.83
C ARG A 49 15.48 11.45 -3.06
N ASP A 50 16.00 10.91 -1.96
CA ASP A 50 16.90 11.62 -1.05
C ASP A 50 18.40 11.45 -1.38
N GLY A 51 18.72 10.74 -2.45
CA GLY A 51 20.07 10.54 -2.94
C GLY A 51 20.74 9.24 -2.48
N HIS A 52 20.07 8.40 -1.68
CA HIS A 52 20.65 7.11 -1.27
C HIS A 52 20.77 6.15 -2.45
N ILE A 53 19.72 6.00 -3.25
CA ILE A 53 19.73 5.21 -4.50
C ILE A 53 19.78 6.14 -5.70
N SER A 54 18.91 7.14 -5.74
CA SER A 54 18.74 8.11 -6.83
C SER A 54 18.14 9.40 -6.31
N THR A 55 18.16 10.44 -7.14
CA THR A 55 17.45 11.71 -6.89
C THR A 55 16.21 11.81 -7.77
N GLY A 56 15.18 12.53 -7.31
CA GLY A 56 13.97 12.82 -8.10
C GLY A 56 12.87 11.76 -8.01
N GLY A 57 13.18 10.51 -7.65
CA GLY A 57 12.20 9.43 -7.51
C GLY A 57 11.79 8.76 -8.81
N CYS A 58 10.80 7.89 -8.74
CA CYS A 58 10.20 7.27 -9.92
C CYS A 58 9.46 8.32 -10.75
N THR A 59 9.48 8.19 -12.09
CA THR A 59 8.89 9.17 -13.01
C THR A 59 7.37 9.34 -12.84
N PHE A 60 6.70 8.35 -12.29
CA PHE A 60 5.26 8.34 -12.03
C PHE A 60 4.88 8.81 -10.61
N CYS A 61 5.83 9.00 -9.70
CA CYS A 61 5.56 9.19 -8.28
C CYS A 61 5.10 10.61 -7.94
N ASP A 62 3.82 10.76 -7.56
CA ASP A 62 3.29 11.97 -6.94
C ASP A 62 2.43 11.65 -5.73
N ASN A 63 3.01 11.72 -4.53
CA ASN A 63 2.30 11.43 -3.28
C ASN A 63 1.14 12.38 -2.98
N ARG A 64 1.08 13.57 -3.60
CA ARG A 64 -0.02 14.51 -3.41
C ARG A 64 -1.35 13.98 -3.92
N THR A 65 -1.33 13.10 -4.93
CA THR A 65 -2.54 12.50 -5.52
C THR A 65 -3.18 11.45 -4.63
N PHE A 66 -2.44 10.89 -3.67
CA PHE A 66 -2.87 9.80 -2.81
C PHE A 66 -3.09 10.22 -1.35
N SER A 67 -2.77 11.46 -1.00
CA SER A 67 -2.88 11.97 0.36
C SER A 67 -4.22 12.68 0.53
N PRO A 68 -5.15 12.14 1.34
CA PRO A 68 -6.37 12.84 1.73
C PRO A 68 -6.03 14.15 2.45
N GLN A 69 -6.96 15.10 2.47
CA GLN A 69 -6.76 16.41 3.11
C GLN A 69 -6.43 16.34 4.60
N TYR A 70 -6.83 15.27 5.27
CA TYR A 70 -6.50 15.06 6.68
C TYR A 70 -5.08 14.57 6.90
N CYS A 71 -4.39 14.01 5.88
CA CYS A 71 -3.00 13.62 5.94
C CYS A 71 -2.06 14.81 5.76
N GLY A 72 -0.97 14.90 6.54
CA GLY A 72 0.05 15.92 6.35
C GLY A 72 1.15 15.89 7.40
N HIS A 73 2.37 16.23 6.99
CA HIS A 73 3.58 16.19 7.81
C HIS A 73 3.53 17.05 9.10
N GLY A 74 2.64 18.03 9.17
CA GLY A 74 2.50 18.91 10.35
C GLY A 74 1.62 18.30 11.45
N LYS A 75 1.04 17.12 11.24
CA LYS A 75 0.12 16.47 12.17
C LYS A 75 0.74 15.21 12.75
N SER A 76 0.45 14.90 14.02
CA SER A 76 0.76 13.60 14.60
C SER A 76 -0.03 12.48 13.90
N ILE A 77 0.43 11.24 14.00
CA ILE A 77 -0.29 10.08 13.44
C ILE A 77 -1.67 9.95 14.07
N ARG A 78 -1.74 10.12 15.39
CA ARG A 78 -3.01 10.12 16.14
C ARG A 78 -3.98 11.20 15.66
N GLN A 79 -3.51 12.39 15.35
CA GLN A 79 -4.33 13.46 14.81
C GLN A 79 -4.86 13.10 13.42
N GLN A 80 -4.00 12.60 12.52
CA GLN A 80 -4.42 12.18 11.18
C GLN A 80 -5.47 11.06 11.24
N ILE A 81 -5.29 10.08 12.13
CA ILE A 81 -6.25 8.99 12.33
C ILE A 81 -7.58 9.54 12.88
N SER A 82 -7.54 10.44 13.85
CA SER A 82 -8.75 11.04 14.43
C SER A 82 -9.56 11.83 13.40
N GLU A 83 -8.89 12.63 12.56
CA GLU A 83 -9.53 13.35 11.46
C GLU A 83 -10.06 12.41 10.37
N GLY A 84 -9.32 11.33 10.06
CA GLY A 84 -9.77 10.27 9.14
C GLY A 84 -11.00 9.53 9.69
N LYS A 85 -11.03 9.20 10.98
CA LYS A 85 -12.21 8.64 11.66
C LYS A 85 -13.42 9.56 11.49
N ALA A 86 -13.27 10.86 11.77
CA ALA A 86 -14.35 11.83 11.61
C ALA A 86 -14.87 11.94 10.17
N PHE A 87 -13.98 11.78 9.19
CA PHE A 87 -14.34 11.77 7.77
C PHE A 87 -15.23 10.56 7.42
N PHE A 88 -14.88 9.35 7.89
CA PHE A 88 -15.60 8.11 7.57
C PHE A 88 -16.82 7.87 8.47
N ALA A 89 -16.81 8.32 9.72
CA ALA A 89 -17.90 8.12 10.70
C ALA A 89 -19.25 8.67 10.24
N ARG A 90 -19.26 9.67 9.36
CA ARG A 90 -20.49 10.23 8.76
C ARG A 90 -21.35 9.16 8.08
N LYS A 91 -20.73 8.09 7.56
CA LYS A 91 -21.42 7.03 6.82
C LYS A 91 -21.64 5.77 7.67
N TYR A 92 -20.72 5.48 8.60
CA TYR A 92 -20.73 4.23 9.38
C TYR A 92 -20.14 4.48 10.78
N PRO A 93 -20.99 4.63 11.82
CA PRO A 93 -20.54 5.03 13.16
C PRO A 93 -19.72 3.96 13.90
N ASP A 94 -19.99 2.67 13.68
CA ASP A 94 -19.39 1.55 14.44
C ASP A 94 -18.25 0.84 13.67
N MET A 95 -17.38 1.63 13.05
CA MET A 95 -16.28 1.13 12.23
C MET A 95 -15.00 1.03 13.04
N LYS A 96 -14.18 0.00 12.74
CA LYS A 96 -12.77 -0.06 13.18
C LYS A 96 -11.84 0.28 12.03
N TYR A 97 -10.57 0.53 12.32
CA TYR A 97 -9.67 1.10 11.34
C TYR A 97 -8.35 0.37 11.25
N LEU A 98 -7.81 0.29 10.04
CA LEU A 98 -6.40 -0.04 9.79
C LEU A 98 -5.66 1.25 9.49
N ALA A 99 -4.61 1.55 10.25
CA ALA A 99 -3.74 2.68 9.94
C ALA A 99 -2.89 2.30 8.71
N TYR A 100 -3.08 3.03 7.61
CA TYR A 100 -2.43 2.77 6.34
C TYR A 100 -1.31 3.77 6.09
N PHE A 101 -0.09 3.35 6.35
CA PHE A 101 1.12 4.10 6.06
C PHE A 101 1.39 4.02 4.56
N GLN A 102 1.05 5.06 3.83
CA GLN A 102 1.02 5.04 2.36
C GLN A 102 2.06 5.95 1.71
N ALA A 103 2.38 7.10 2.31
CA ALA A 103 3.28 8.07 1.70
C ALA A 103 4.74 7.58 1.72
N TYR A 104 5.38 7.54 0.54
CA TYR A 104 6.80 7.17 0.36
C TYR A 104 7.13 5.71 0.76
N SER A 105 8.25 5.51 1.50
CA SER A 105 8.73 4.18 1.90
C SER A 105 8.66 4.05 3.42
N ASN A 106 7.63 3.40 3.92
CA ASN A 106 7.29 3.46 5.34
C ASN A 106 8.08 2.47 6.22
N THR A 107 9.08 1.81 5.67
CA THR A 107 10.11 1.05 6.39
C THR A 107 11.50 1.69 6.27
N TYR A 108 11.62 2.82 5.57
CA TYR A 108 12.88 3.50 5.34
C TYR A 108 13.16 4.52 6.45
N ALA A 109 13.52 4.01 7.63
CA ALA A 109 13.96 4.78 8.78
C ALA A 109 14.64 3.86 9.82
N PRO A 110 15.40 4.41 10.80
CA PRO A 110 15.90 3.63 11.93
C PRO A 110 14.77 2.92 12.68
N ILE A 111 15.06 1.74 13.21
CA ILE A 111 14.04 0.86 13.82
C ILE A 111 13.29 1.51 14.98
N ASP A 112 13.96 2.32 15.78
CA ASP A 112 13.36 3.06 16.89
C ASP A 112 12.36 4.12 16.43
N VAL A 113 12.58 4.70 15.25
CA VAL A 113 11.63 5.62 14.60
C VAL A 113 10.42 4.86 14.09
N LEU A 114 10.62 3.72 13.45
CA LEU A 114 9.53 2.86 12.98
C LEU A 114 8.65 2.42 14.14
N ARG A 115 9.25 1.95 15.25
CA ARG A 115 8.53 1.54 16.47
C ARG A 115 7.62 2.66 16.96
N ARG A 116 8.17 3.84 17.22
CA ARG A 116 7.39 4.99 17.72
C ARG A 116 6.21 5.33 16.80
N ARG A 117 6.40 5.29 15.49
CA ARG A 117 5.35 5.62 14.52
C ARG A 117 4.24 4.59 14.47
N TYR A 118 4.60 3.32 14.48
CA TYR A 118 3.59 2.24 14.42
C TYR A 118 2.86 2.09 15.75
N GLU A 119 3.55 2.21 16.88
CA GLU A 119 2.95 2.17 18.22
C GLU A 119 1.98 3.33 18.43
N GLU A 120 2.34 4.58 18.04
CA GLU A 120 1.44 5.74 18.08
C GLU A 120 0.12 5.47 17.33
N ALA A 121 0.20 4.80 16.17
CA ALA A 121 -0.99 4.43 15.41
C ALA A 121 -1.84 3.38 16.14
N LEU A 122 -1.21 2.33 16.68
CA LEU A 122 -1.88 1.21 17.37
C LEU A 122 -2.49 1.62 18.71
N GLU A 123 -1.90 2.58 19.40
CA GLU A 123 -2.44 3.17 20.63
C GLU A 123 -3.68 4.06 20.38
N THR A 124 -3.97 4.37 19.13
CA THR A 124 -5.13 5.19 18.79
C THR A 124 -6.40 4.34 18.84
N GLU A 125 -7.41 4.82 19.55
CA GLU A 125 -8.69 4.12 19.74
C GLU A 125 -9.31 3.67 18.41
N ASP A 126 -9.86 2.45 18.37
CA ASP A 126 -10.47 1.78 17.22
C ASP A 126 -9.49 1.39 16.10
N VAL A 127 -8.20 1.58 16.25
CA VAL A 127 -7.21 1.01 15.34
C VAL A 127 -6.98 -0.46 15.70
N VAL A 128 -7.23 -1.35 14.75
CA VAL A 128 -7.16 -2.81 14.92
C VAL A 128 -6.01 -3.45 14.14
N GLY A 129 -5.18 -2.65 13.51
CA GLY A 129 -4.01 -3.13 12.77
C GLY A 129 -3.40 -2.09 11.85
N LEU A 130 -2.35 -2.53 11.16
CA LEU A 130 -1.54 -1.70 10.27
C LEU A 130 -1.52 -2.25 8.86
N VAL A 131 -1.43 -1.35 7.89
CA VAL A 131 -1.03 -1.63 6.51
C VAL A 131 0.16 -0.74 6.20
N ILE A 132 1.29 -1.33 5.84
CA ILE A 132 2.55 -0.62 5.63
C ILE A 132 2.93 -0.70 4.16
N GLY A 133 2.71 0.40 3.43
CA GLY A 133 3.15 0.54 2.05
C GLY A 133 4.63 0.92 1.99
N THR A 134 5.43 0.13 1.28
CA THR A 134 6.87 0.38 1.20
C THR A 134 7.47 -0.12 -0.12
N ARG A 135 8.77 0.10 -0.27
CA ARG A 135 9.59 -0.43 -1.37
C ARG A 135 10.18 -1.79 -0.98
N PRO A 136 10.31 -2.72 -1.94
CA PRO A 136 10.92 -4.02 -1.66
C PRO A 136 12.42 -3.96 -1.30
N ASP A 137 13.11 -2.87 -1.67
CA ASP A 137 14.52 -2.61 -1.34
C ASP A 137 14.72 -1.78 -0.06
N ALA A 138 13.64 -1.45 0.65
CA ALA A 138 13.67 -0.70 1.90
C ALA A 138 13.31 -1.57 3.12
N ILE A 139 13.74 -2.83 3.10
CA ILE A 139 13.59 -3.79 4.19
C ILE A 139 14.89 -4.54 4.44
N ASP A 140 15.08 -4.99 5.66
CA ASP A 140 16.16 -5.85 6.10
C ASP A 140 15.68 -6.85 7.17
N GLU A 141 16.60 -7.68 7.66
CA GLU A 141 16.32 -8.69 8.69
C GLU A 141 15.81 -8.07 10.00
N GLU A 142 16.38 -6.94 10.43
CA GLU A 142 16.01 -6.27 11.68
C GLU A 142 14.57 -5.75 11.61
N ILE A 143 14.24 -5.06 10.52
CA ILE A 143 12.89 -4.54 10.26
C ILE A 143 11.88 -5.69 10.18
N LEU A 144 12.19 -6.73 9.41
CA LEU A 144 11.28 -7.86 9.25
C LEU A 144 11.07 -8.65 10.55
N ASN A 145 12.10 -8.79 11.39
CA ASN A 145 11.97 -9.42 12.69
C ASN A 145 11.05 -8.61 13.61
N TYR A 146 11.20 -7.29 13.63
CA TYR A 146 10.28 -6.41 14.36
C TYR A 146 8.84 -6.50 13.82
N LEU A 147 8.66 -6.48 12.51
CA LEU A 147 7.33 -6.62 11.92
C LEU A 147 6.70 -7.99 12.22
N ALA A 148 7.50 -9.05 12.32
CA ALA A 148 7.02 -10.36 12.75
C ALA A 148 6.57 -10.36 14.22
N GLU A 149 7.27 -9.66 15.12
CA GLU A 149 6.83 -9.46 16.50
C GLU A 149 5.49 -8.69 16.55
N LEU A 150 5.39 -7.65 15.77
CA LEU A 150 4.18 -6.82 15.67
C LEU A 150 3.00 -7.64 15.10
N ASN A 151 3.24 -8.47 14.08
CA ASN A 151 2.22 -9.33 13.46
C ASN A 151 1.62 -10.38 14.42
N ARG A 152 2.35 -10.76 15.47
CA ARG A 152 1.80 -11.62 16.52
C ARG A 152 0.85 -10.92 17.48
N GLN A 153 0.90 -9.58 17.53
CA GLN A 153 0.13 -8.76 18.46
C GLN A 153 -1.07 -8.07 17.80
N THR A 154 -0.97 -7.79 16.49
CA THR A 154 -2.00 -7.06 15.76
C THR A 154 -2.13 -7.55 14.32
N PHE A 155 -3.18 -7.14 13.65
CA PHE A 155 -3.33 -7.42 12.22
C PHE A 155 -2.35 -6.56 11.41
N LEU A 156 -1.52 -7.21 10.61
CA LEU A 156 -0.48 -6.55 9.84
C LEU A 156 -0.49 -7.01 8.37
N ILE A 157 -0.34 -6.06 7.47
CA ILE A 157 -0.06 -6.28 6.05
C ILE A 157 1.12 -5.40 5.65
N VAL A 158 2.08 -5.96 4.92
CA VAL A 158 3.13 -5.20 4.24
C VAL A 158 2.82 -5.17 2.75
N GLU A 159 2.59 -3.97 2.20
CA GLU A 159 2.29 -3.76 0.78
C GLU A 159 3.53 -3.26 0.04
N TYR A 160 4.01 -4.02 -0.93
CA TYR A 160 5.19 -3.67 -1.73
C TYR A 160 4.80 -3.05 -3.07
N GLY A 161 5.41 -1.91 -3.40
CA GLY A 161 5.37 -1.37 -4.75
C GLY A 161 6.26 -2.18 -5.69
N VAL A 162 5.73 -3.20 -6.34
CA VAL A 162 6.39 -3.97 -7.39
C VAL A 162 6.46 -3.15 -8.67
N GLU A 163 5.33 -2.59 -9.03
CA GLU A 163 4.99 -1.73 -10.17
C GLU A 163 4.99 -2.46 -11.52
N SER A 164 6.03 -3.26 -11.85
CA SER A 164 6.15 -4.10 -13.03
C SER A 164 7.07 -5.30 -12.74
N ALA A 165 6.88 -6.41 -13.45
CA ALA A 165 7.80 -7.54 -13.44
C ALA A 165 8.88 -7.43 -14.55
N ASN A 166 8.84 -6.38 -15.36
CA ASN A 166 9.81 -6.13 -16.44
C ASN A 166 10.91 -5.18 -15.95
N ASN A 167 12.14 -5.68 -15.86
CA ASN A 167 13.29 -4.88 -15.41
C ASN A 167 13.65 -3.72 -16.36
N ASP A 168 13.32 -3.82 -17.66
CA ASP A 168 13.53 -2.73 -18.60
C ASP A 168 12.54 -1.58 -18.34
N THR A 169 11.31 -1.91 -18.04
CA THR A 169 10.30 -0.95 -17.58
C THR A 169 10.71 -0.32 -16.27
N LEU A 170 11.11 -1.10 -15.28
CA LEU A 170 11.55 -0.58 -13.97
C LEU A 170 12.73 0.40 -14.12
N ARG A 171 13.71 0.11 -15.00
CA ARG A 171 14.80 1.05 -15.33
C ARG A 171 14.29 2.32 -16.00
N ARG A 172 13.40 2.18 -16.97
CA ARG A 172 12.82 3.31 -17.73
C ARG A 172 12.07 4.29 -16.85
N VAL A 173 11.35 3.79 -15.85
CA VAL A 173 10.61 4.63 -14.90
C VAL A 173 11.43 5.06 -13.68
N ASN A 174 12.74 4.84 -13.68
CA ASN A 174 13.65 5.14 -12.56
C ASN A 174 13.18 4.52 -11.24
N ARG A 175 12.80 3.22 -11.27
CA ARG A 175 12.30 2.54 -10.06
C ARG A 175 13.42 2.31 -9.02
N GLY A 176 14.65 2.08 -9.47
CA GLY A 176 15.85 1.92 -8.61
C GLY A 176 16.04 0.53 -8.01
N HIS A 177 15.13 -0.42 -8.26
CA HIS A 177 15.31 -1.84 -7.93
C HIS A 177 14.78 -2.72 -9.06
N THR A 178 15.14 -4.01 -9.02
CA THR A 178 14.71 -5.02 -10.00
C THR A 178 13.54 -5.85 -9.49
N PHE A 179 12.93 -6.65 -10.37
CA PHE A 179 11.86 -7.57 -10.00
C PHE A 179 12.34 -8.66 -9.03
N GLU A 180 13.58 -9.13 -9.18
CA GLU A 180 14.19 -10.10 -8.27
C GLU A 180 14.32 -9.56 -6.83
N CYS A 181 14.50 -8.23 -6.69
CA CYS A 181 14.42 -7.59 -5.38
C CYS A 181 13.03 -7.72 -4.77
N SER A 182 12.00 -7.54 -5.57
CA SER A 182 10.62 -7.77 -5.13
C SER A 182 10.40 -9.22 -4.72
N GLN A 183 10.84 -10.20 -5.54
CA GLN A 183 10.72 -11.62 -5.21
C GLN A 183 11.35 -11.95 -3.84
N ARG A 184 12.58 -11.46 -3.58
CA ARG A 184 13.24 -11.66 -2.28
C ARG A 184 12.45 -11.03 -1.13
N ALA A 185 11.94 -9.81 -1.31
CA ALA A 185 11.16 -9.12 -0.28
C ALA A 185 9.91 -9.90 0.11
N PHE A 186 9.15 -10.39 -0.87
CA PHE A 186 7.97 -11.23 -0.63
C PHE A 186 8.35 -12.53 0.10
N THR A 187 9.37 -13.23 -0.36
CA THR A 187 9.84 -14.48 0.27
C THR A 187 10.20 -14.25 1.72
N MET A 188 11.09 -13.31 2.02
CA MET A 188 11.56 -13.00 3.38
C MET A 188 10.41 -12.61 4.33
N THR A 189 9.43 -11.87 3.81
CA THR A 189 8.26 -11.41 4.59
C THR A 189 7.32 -12.58 4.89
N ARG A 190 7.04 -13.41 3.91
CA ARG A 190 6.16 -14.59 4.06
C ARG A 190 6.75 -15.67 4.95
N GLU A 191 8.07 -15.91 4.89
CA GLU A 191 8.78 -16.83 5.80
C GLU A 191 8.57 -16.46 7.29
N ARG A 192 8.23 -15.19 7.56
CA ARG A 192 7.89 -14.68 8.92
C ARG A 192 6.39 -14.70 9.22
N GLY A 193 5.58 -15.27 8.34
CA GLY A 193 4.13 -15.38 8.51
C GLY A 193 3.39 -14.02 8.39
N ILE A 194 4.02 -13.01 7.81
CA ILE A 194 3.42 -11.68 7.60
C ILE A 194 2.64 -11.69 6.29
N ARG A 195 1.41 -11.16 6.31
CA ARG A 195 0.60 -10.98 5.09
C ARG A 195 1.22 -9.97 4.16
N THR A 196 1.17 -10.26 2.86
CA THR A 196 1.78 -9.43 1.84
C THR A 196 0.76 -8.88 0.86
N GLY A 197 0.98 -7.63 0.44
CA GLY A 197 0.30 -7.01 -0.69
C GLY A 197 1.28 -6.60 -1.77
N GLY A 198 0.86 -6.64 -3.04
CA GLY A 198 1.63 -6.16 -4.17
C GLY A 198 0.90 -5.06 -4.91
N HIS A 199 1.59 -3.99 -5.27
CA HIS A 199 1.07 -2.95 -6.16
C HIS A 199 1.73 -3.12 -7.53
N ILE A 200 0.91 -3.09 -8.59
CA ILE A 200 1.37 -3.05 -9.99
C ILE A 200 0.70 -1.90 -10.72
N ILE A 201 1.37 -1.39 -11.74
CA ILE A 201 0.86 -0.31 -12.59
C ILE A 201 0.75 -0.80 -14.01
N ILE A 202 -0.46 -0.88 -14.56
CA ILE A 202 -0.70 -1.23 -15.96
C ILE A 202 -0.54 0.02 -16.83
N GLY A 203 0.12 -0.15 -17.98
CA GLY A 203 0.34 0.91 -18.97
C GLY A 203 1.53 1.80 -18.67
N LEU A 204 2.55 1.27 -17.99
CA LEU A 204 3.84 1.93 -17.85
C LEU A 204 4.50 2.17 -19.21
N PRO A 205 5.35 3.20 -19.36
CA PRO A 205 5.98 3.52 -20.65
C PRO A 205 6.74 2.32 -21.24
N GLY A 206 6.33 1.90 -22.42
CA GLY A 206 6.92 0.77 -23.15
C GLY A 206 6.28 -0.58 -22.88
N GLU A 207 5.22 -0.63 -22.09
CA GLU A 207 4.38 -1.81 -21.89
C GLU A 207 3.10 -1.71 -22.72
N ASP A 208 2.77 -2.80 -23.34
CA ASP A 208 1.50 -3.01 -24.05
C ASP A 208 0.65 -4.09 -23.35
N GLU A 209 -0.49 -4.42 -23.91
CA GLU A 209 -1.36 -5.48 -23.39
C GLU A 209 -0.65 -6.83 -23.35
N ALA A 210 0.16 -7.15 -24.37
CA ALA A 210 0.89 -8.40 -24.43
C ALA A 210 1.95 -8.50 -23.32
N GLU A 211 2.62 -7.38 -22.97
CA GLU A 211 3.54 -7.32 -21.84
C GLU A 211 2.80 -7.53 -20.52
N THR A 212 1.70 -6.85 -20.31
CA THR A 212 0.86 -7.04 -19.10
C THR A 212 0.45 -8.50 -18.90
N LEU A 213 0.08 -9.19 -19.99
CA LEU A 213 -0.26 -10.61 -19.95
C LEU A 213 0.96 -11.50 -19.66
N ARG A 214 2.16 -11.14 -20.14
CA ARG A 214 3.41 -11.85 -19.83
C ARG A 214 3.81 -11.71 -18.36
N GLU A 215 3.54 -10.56 -17.74
CA GLU A 215 3.83 -10.32 -16.33
C GLU A 215 2.91 -11.08 -15.37
N ALA A 216 1.67 -11.36 -15.76
CA ALA A 216 0.68 -11.96 -14.88
C ALA A 216 1.15 -13.27 -14.20
N PRO A 217 1.75 -14.27 -14.89
CA PRO A 217 2.29 -15.46 -14.22
C PRO A 217 3.47 -15.15 -13.29
N LEU A 218 4.29 -14.15 -13.60
CA LEU A 218 5.41 -13.73 -12.75
C LEU A 218 4.90 -13.10 -11.44
N ILE A 219 3.90 -12.25 -11.53
CA ILE A 219 3.23 -11.64 -10.36
C ILE A 219 2.51 -12.72 -9.54
N SER A 220 1.82 -13.67 -10.18
CA SER A 220 1.17 -14.78 -9.49
C SER A 220 2.17 -15.66 -8.72
N ALA A 221 3.39 -15.82 -9.22
CA ALA A 221 4.45 -16.59 -8.56
C ALA A 221 5.01 -15.92 -7.29
N LEU A 222 4.70 -14.65 -7.03
CA LEU A 222 5.06 -13.97 -5.78
C LEU A 222 4.24 -14.46 -4.59
N ASP A 223 3.17 -15.21 -4.84
CA ASP A 223 2.26 -15.75 -3.80
C ASP A 223 1.71 -14.65 -2.86
N ILE A 224 1.11 -13.63 -3.47
CA ILE A 224 0.63 -12.40 -2.83
C ILE A 224 -0.76 -12.64 -2.23
N ASP A 225 -0.98 -12.21 -0.96
CA ASP A 225 -2.31 -12.25 -0.35
C ASP A 225 -3.28 -11.22 -0.96
N LEU A 226 -2.75 -10.05 -1.33
CA LEU A 226 -3.51 -8.93 -1.88
C LEU A 226 -2.80 -8.33 -3.09
N LEU A 227 -3.49 -8.22 -4.21
CA LEU A 227 -2.98 -7.53 -5.39
C LEU A 227 -3.77 -6.24 -5.62
N LYS A 228 -3.06 -5.12 -5.72
CA LYS A 228 -3.63 -3.82 -6.06
C LYS A 228 -3.13 -3.39 -7.43
N ILE A 229 -4.07 -3.30 -8.37
CA ILE A 229 -3.79 -2.92 -9.75
C ILE A 229 -4.09 -1.44 -9.91
N HIS A 230 -3.09 -0.68 -10.35
CA HIS A 230 -3.20 0.72 -10.73
C HIS A 230 -3.17 0.83 -12.25
N GLN A 231 -3.89 1.80 -12.79
CA GLN A 231 -3.77 2.19 -14.19
C GLN A 231 -2.92 3.45 -14.27
N MET A 232 -1.95 3.47 -15.20
CA MET A 232 -1.19 4.68 -15.52
C MET A 232 -2.12 5.74 -16.08
N GLN A 233 -2.03 6.96 -15.54
CA GLN A 233 -2.70 8.12 -16.10
C GLN A 233 -1.70 9.24 -16.40
N ILE A 234 -1.89 9.88 -17.54
CA ILE A 234 -1.12 11.03 -17.95
C ILE A 234 -1.89 12.28 -17.50
N ILE A 235 -1.31 13.01 -16.56
CA ILE A 235 -1.89 14.27 -16.09
C ILE A 235 -1.08 15.41 -16.68
N PRO A 236 -1.69 16.36 -17.44
CA PRO A 236 -1.02 17.57 -17.87
C PRO A 236 -0.58 18.37 -16.64
N VAL A 237 0.71 18.63 -16.52
CA VAL A 237 1.22 19.56 -15.49
C VAL A 237 1.41 20.91 -16.19
N TRP A 238 0.63 21.90 -15.77
CA TRP A 238 0.87 23.27 -16.16
C TRP A 238 2.13 23.78 -15.43
N LEU A 239 3.24 23.89 -16.15
CA LEU A 239 4.45 24.54 -15.66
C LEU A 239 4.43 25.97 -16.19
N PRO A 240 4.36 27.00 -15.32
CA PRO A 240 4.53 28.38 -15.77
C PRO A 240 5.91 28.50 -16.42
N ASN A 241 5.96 29.02 -17.66
CA ASN A 241 7.15 29.25 -18.49
C ASN A 241 7.71 28.06 -19.31
N THR A 242 6.96 26.99 -19.55
CA THR A 242 7.32 25.98 -20.55
C THR A 242 6.52 26.16 -21.85
N PRO A 243 7.16 26.00 -23.02
CA PRO A 243 6.42 25.99 -24.28
C PRO A 243 5.38 24.86 -24.28
N SER A 244 4.20 25.15 -24.84
CA SER A 244 3.00 24.30 -24.82
C SER A 244 3.15 22.89 -25.42
N SER A 245 4.30 22.54 -25.98
CA SER A 245 4.58 21.24 -26.60
C SER A 245 5.28 20.21 -25.70
N LEU A 246 5.65 20.53 -24.45
CA LEU A 246 6.47 19.66 -23.59
C LEU A 246 5.89 19.42 -22.18
N SER A 247 4.60 19.67 -21.95
CA SER A 247 4.01 19.64 -20.61
C SER A 247 3.24 18.36 -20.27
N SER A 248 3.65 17.19 -20.75
CA SER A 248 3.03 15.93 -20.33
C SER A 248 3.93 15.17 -19.37
N TYR A 249 3.71 15.29 -18.07
CA TYR A 249 4.22 14.36 -17.08
C TYR A 249 3.25 13.19 -16.93
N ILE A 250 3.80 11.98 -16.95
CA ILE A 250 3.05 10.73 -16.75
C ILE A 250 2.89 10.51 -15.25
N ARG A 251 1.67 10.40 -14.75
CA ARG A 251 1.37 10.07 -13.33
C ARG A 251 0.37 8.94 -13.24
N PRO A 252 0.57 7.97 -12.33
CA PRO A 252 -0.46 6.98 -12.05
C PRO A 252 -1.57 7.61 -11.20
N THR A 253 -2.80 7.36 -11.57
CA THR A 253 -3.93 7.52 -10.65
C THR A 253 -4.39 6.15 -10.24
N SER A 254 -4.49 5.93 -8.94
CA SER A 254 -5.17 4.75 -8.43
C SER A 254 -6.66 4.93 -8.63
N ILE A 255 -7.26 4.01 -9.38
CA ILE A 255 -8.71 3.83 -9.32
C ILE A 255 -8.96 3.06 -8.02
N TYR A 256 -9.41 3.75 -6.99
CA TYR A 256 -10.00 3.09 -5.85
C TYR A 256 -11.37 2.56 -6.31
N ALA A 257 -11.45 1.27 -6.62
CA ALA A 257 -12.72 0.58 -6.57
C ALA A 257 -13.09 0.46 -5.08
N TRP A 258 -13.98 1.31 -4.64
CA TRP A 258 -14.61 1.29 -3.31
C TRP A 258 -15.61 0.15 -3.19
#